data_7ba8fc6e46c8f690c059fb5a592d83ec
#
_entry.id   7ba8fc6e46c8f690c059fb5a592d83ec
#
_cell.length_a   1.000
_cell.length_b   1.000
_cell.length_c   1.000
_cell.angle_alpha   90.00
_cell.angle_beta   90.00
_cell.angle_gamma   90.00
#
_symmetry.space_group_name_H-M   'P 1'
#
loop_
_entity.id
_entity.type
_entity.pdbx_description
1 polymer ?
#
loop_
_entity_poly.entity_id
_entity_poly.type
_entity_poly.pdbx_seq_one_letter_code
_entity_poly.pdbx_strand_id
1 'polypeptide(L)'
;ENVQYSVNPNPLELHGDSVAMSVTGKIPPEYFHKKAIVEVTPVLKTKGTNPEVIQEFETLTLVGEAATGEGQKITAASGGSFKYEDKIAFKEAMTYASLEAKIVGVYKGAKKEFGYYPVGDGTIITPKLVMADEKPILGNDKFVKVIPKNIDAQINYLINSSQVRSTEYNDEDYKAFREFLKEGSTKGWAFKGVKVAAYASPDGEISKNDNLANE
;
A
#
# COMPACT_ATOMS: atom_id res chain seq x y z
N GLU A 1 0.48 -44.69 -11.82
CA GLU A 1 0.29 -43.57 -10.90
C GLU A 1 1.65 -42.88 -10.76
N ASN A 2 1.65 -41.52 -10.74
CA ASN A 2 2.86 -40.71 -10.59
C ASN A 2 3.04 -40.29 -9.12
N VAL A 3 4.26 -39.91 -8.74
CA VAL A 3 4.53 -39.28 -7.45
C VAL A 3 3.70 -38.00 -7.34
N GLN A 4 2.92 -37.88 -6.27
CA GLN A 4 2.15 -36.68 -5.96
C GLN A 4 2.95 -35.83 -4.95
N TYR A 5 3.09 -34.54 -5.19
CA TYR A 5 3.77 -33.64 -4.26
C TYR A 5 3.12 -32.25 -4.27
N SER A 6 3.35 -31.52 -3.21
CA SER A 6 2.93 -30.13 -3.07
C SER A 6 4.07 -29.32 -2.45
N VAL A 7 4.36 -28.17 -3.05
CA VAL A 7 5.32 -27.18 -2.54
C VAL A 7 4.54 -26.04 -1.88
N ASN A 8 4.95 -25.63 -0.71
CA ASN A 8 4.29 -24.56 0.04
C ASN A 8 5.33 -23.63 0.71
N PRO A 9 5.26 -22.32 0.49
CA PRO A 9 4.41 -21.65 -0.49
C PRO A 9 4.85 -21.92 -1.93
N ASN A 10 3.95 -21.72 -2.89
CA ASN A 10 4.27 -21.80 -4.32
C ASN A 10 3.49 -20.70 -5.07
N PRO A 11 4.15 -19.66 -5.58
CA PRO A 11 5.61 -19.41 -5.57
C PRO A 11 6.20 -19.25 -4.16
N LEU A 12 7.54 -19.42 -4.05
CA LEU A 12 8.25 -19.19 -2.80
C LEU A 12 8.20 -17.71 -2.41
N GLU A 13 8.04 -17.44 -1.13
CA GLU A 13 7.88 -16.07 -0.62
C GLU A 13 9.13 -15.60 0.13
N LEU A 14 9.50 -14.33 -0.13
CA LEU A 14 10.54 -13.66 0.66
C LEU A 14 9.94 -13.14 1.96
N HIS A 15 10.42 -13.63 3.10
CA HIS A 15 10.09 -13.12 4.42
C HIS A 15 11.34 -12.58 5.11
N GLY A 16 11.41 -11.26 5.26
CA GLY A 16 12.63 -10.59 5.69
C GLY A 16 13.77 -10.85 4.68
N ASP A 17 14.86 -11.43 5.15
CA ASP A 17 16.03 -11.76 4.33
C ASP A 17 16.15 -13.27 4.01
N SER A 18 15.03 -13.99 4.05
CA SER A 18 15.05 -15.45 3.87
C SER A 18 13.86 -15.96 3.07
N VAL A 19 14.08 -17.11 2.43
CA VAL A 19 13.09 -17.88 1.69
C VAL A 19 12.95 -19.24 2.33
N ALA A 20 11.76 -19.58 2.79
CA ALA A 20 11.45 -20.88 3.36
C ALA A 20 10.59 -21.70 2.40
N MET A 21 10.76 -23.01 2.44
CA MET A 21 10.02 -23.96 1.62
C MET A 21 9.66 -25.19 2.43
N SER A 22 8.44 -25.68 2.25
CA SER A 22 8.07 -27.03 2.67
C SER A 22 7.54 -27.82 1.47
N VAL A 23 7.92 -29.09 1.41
CA VAL A 23 7.43 -30.00 0.38
C VAL A 23 6.89 -31.24 1.07
N THR A 24 5.67 -31.60 0.70
CA THR A 24 5.08 -32.86 1.11
C THR A 24 4.73 -33.67 -0.12
N GLY A 25 4.86 -34.99 -0.04
CA GLY A 25 4.51 -35.82 -1.17
C GLY A 25 4.22 -37.26 -0.78
N LYS A 26 3.65 -37.96 -1.76
CA LYS A 26 3.28 -39.36 -1.65
C LYS A 26 3.81 -40.15 -2.83
N ILE A 27 4.52 -41.22 -2.54
CA ILE A 27 5.06 -42.14 -3.50
C ILE A 27 4.10 -43.33 -3.58
N PRO A 28 3.59 -43.69 -4.77
CA PRO A 28 2.67 -44.81 -4.91
C PRO A 28 3.30 -46.17 -4.62
N PRO A 29 2.51 -47.21 -4.36
CA PRO A 29 3.02 -48.58 -4.28
C PRO A 29 3.74 -48.99 -5.56
N GLU A 30 4.75 -49.83 -5.41
CA GLU A 30 5.59 -50.39 -6.48
C GLU A 30 6.40 -49.38 -7.30
N TYR A 31 6.37 -48.09 -6.93
CA TYR A 31 7.09 -47.04 -7.63
C TYR A 31 8.54 -46.91 -7.17
N PHE A 32 8.84 -47.28 -5.93
CA PHE A 32 10.15 -47.11 -5.32
C PHE A 32 10.82 -48.47 -5.10
N HIS A 33 12.03 -48.65 -5.63
CA HIS A 33 12.72 -49.91 -5.49
C HIS A 33 13.30 -50.09 -4.09
N LYS A 34 13.10 -51.23 -3.44
CA LYS A 34 13.49 -51.54 -2.05
C LYS A 34 14.96 -51.32 -1.69
N LYS A 35 15.87 -51.40 -2.67
CA LYS A 35 17.35 -51.22 -2.48
C LYS A 35 17.83 -49.90 -3.09
N ALA A 36 16.98 -49.03 -3.54
CA ALA A 36 17.37 -47.73 -4.08
C ALA A 36 17.45 -46.67 -3.00
N ILE A 37 18.31 -45.70 -3.22
CA ILE A 37 18.30 -44.42 -2.52
C ILE A 37 18.08 -43.33 -3.58
N VAL A 38 17.24 -42.36 -3.30
CA VAL A 38 17.01 -41.23 -4.16
C VAL A 38 17.28 -39.95 -3.39
N GLU A 39 18.26 -39.21 -3.88
CA GLU A 39 18.65 -37.90 -3.38
C GLU A 39 17.90 -36.85 -4.23
N VAL A 40 17.09 -36.01 -3.58
CA VAL A 40 16.33 -34.92 -4.20
C VAL A 40 16.81 -33.62 -3.61
N THR A 41 17.48 -32.82 -4.43
CA THR A 41 17.98 -31.50 -4.01
C THR A 41 17.14 -30.41 -4.70
N PRO A 42 16.31 -29.67 -3.99
CA PRO A 42 15.63 -28.51 -4.56
C PRO A 42 16.66 -27.43 -4.90
N VAL A 43 16.51 -26.81 -6.04
CA VAL A 43 17.43 -25.78 -6.54
C VAL A 43 16.66 -24.60 -7.13
N LEU A 44 17.16 -23.41 -6.88
CA LEU A 44 16.74 -22.21 -7.60
C LEU A 44 17.68 -21.99 -8.77
N LYS A 45 17.11 -21.85 -9.96
CA LYS A 45 17.84 -21.58 -11.20
C LYS A 45 17.37 -20.29 -11.84
N THR A 46 18.25 -19.60 -12.55
CA THR A 46 17.87 -18.43 -13.36
C THR A 46 16.88 -18.84 -14.44
N LYS A 47 15.90 -17.97 -14.74
CA LYS A 47 15.01 -18.15 -15.91
C LYS A 47 15.75 -17.73 -17.18
N GLY A 48 15.63 -18.51 -18.23
CA GLY A 48 16.21 -18.19 -19.54
C GLY A 48 16.63 -19.41 -20.34
N THR A 49 17.31 -19.17 -21.45
CA THR A 49 17.78 -20.22 -22.39
C THR A 49 18.95 -21.05 -21.83
N ASN A 50 19.76 -20.48 -20.94
CA ASN A 50 20.85 -21.17 -20.26
C ASN A 50 20.69 -21.00 -18.74
N PRO A 51 19.80 -21.76 -18.10
CA PRO A 51 19.53 -21.61 -16.67
C PRO A 51 20.71 -22.08 -15.84
N GLU A 52 21.20 -21.18 -14.96
CA GLU A 52 22.29 -21.48 -14.02
C GLU A 52 21.73 -21.67 -12.60
N VAL A 53 22.34 -22.56 -11.82
CA VAL A 53 22.00 -22.76 -10.42
C VAL A 53 22.45 -21.54 -9.62
N ILE A 54 21.49 -20.89 -8.96
CA ILE A 54 21.74 -19.76 -8.07
C ILE A 54 22.02 -20.24 -6.66
N GLN A 55 21.20 -21.19 -6.20
CA GLN A 55 21.23 -21.71 -4.84
C GLN A 55 20.66 -23.12 -4.80
N GLU A 56 21.31 -24.00 -4.04
CA GLU A 56 20.78 -25.31 -3.67
C GLU A 56 20.24 -25.25 -2.24
N PHE A 57 19.17 -25.96 -1.99
CA PHE A 57 18.64 -26.27 -0.67
C PHE A 57 19.28 -27.54 -0.14
N GLU A 58 19.00 -27.94 1.11
CA GLU A 58 19.44 -29.21 1.64
C GLU A 58 18.85 -30.39 0.86
N THR A 59 19.57 -31.46 0.79
CA THR A 59 19.16 -32.66 0.04
C THR A 59 18.23 -33.53 0.86
N LEU A 60 17.03 -33.79 0.34
CA LEU A 60 16.14 -34.82 0.86
C LEU A 60 16.60 -36.18 0.38
N THR A 61 16.88 -37.08 1.29
CA THR A 61 17.24 -38.46 0.99
C THR A 61 16.07 -39.40 1.27
N LEU A 62 15.61 -40.11 0.24
CA LEU A 62 14.61 -41.16 0.32
C LEU A 62 15.29 -42.51 0.20
N VAL A 63 15.01 -43.43 1.12
CA VAL A 63 15.73 -44.68 1.26
C VAL A 63 14.75 -45.84 1.19
N GLY A 64 14.96 -46.76 0.26
CA GLY A 64 14.21 -48.01 0.19
C GLY A 64 14.39 -48.89 1.43
N GLU A 65 13.39 -49.67 1.78
CA GLU A 65 13.33 -50.47 3.01
C GLU A 65 14.51 -51.41 3.22
N ALA A 66 15.09 -51.90 2.13
CA ALA A 66 16.26 -52.81 2.15
C ALA A 66 17.55 -52.12 1.72
N ALA A 67 17.57 -50.80 1.58
CA ALA A 67 18.78 -50.03 1.33
C ALA A 67 19.43 -49.60 2.66
N THR A 68 20.76 -49.54 2.68
CA THR A 68 21.52 -49.02 3.83
C THR A 68 21.82 -47.55 3.61
N GLY A 69 21.34 -46.67 4.50
CA GLY A 69 21.54 -45.22 4.45
C GLY A 69 20.62 -44.50 5.40
N GLU A 70 20.96 -43.23 5.67
CA GLU A 70 20.11 -42.32 6.44
C GLU A 70 19.14 -41.59 5.53
N GLY A 71 17.91 -41.39 5.97
CA GLY A 71 16.88 -40.71 5.20
C GLY A 71 15.48 -41.22 5.51
N GLN A 72 14.51 -40.69 4.77
CA GLN A 72 13.11 -41.10 4.94
C GLN A 72 12.85 -42.44 4.24
N LYS A 73 12.38 -43.42 5.00
CA LYS A 73 12.13 -44.79 4.51
C LYS A 73 10.89 -44.87 3.66
N ILE A 74 11.02 -45.49 2.49
CA ILE A 74 9.92 -45.77 1.55
C ILE A 74 9.83 -47.27 1.35
N THR A 75 8.61 -47.80 1.53
CA THR A 75 8.35 -49.24 1.36
C THR A 75 7.96 -49.50 -0.10
N ALA A 76 8.58 -50.50 -0.72
CA ALA A 76 8.30 -50.82 -2.12
C ALA A 76 6.85 -51.24 -2.33
N ALA A 77 6.31 -52.09 -1.46
CA ALA A 77 4.98 -52.68 -1.61
C ALA A 77 3.82 -51.67 -1.37
N SER A 78 4.00 -50.77 -0.39
CA SER A 78 2.94 -49.83 0.00
C SER A 78 3.19 -48.37 -0.41
N GLY A 79 4.37 -48.07 -0.95
CA GLY A 79 4.81 -46.69 -1.15
C GLY A 79 5.17 -46.02 0.17
N GLY A 80 4.98 -44.69 0.21
CA GLY A 80 5.25 -43.91 1.40
C GLY A 80 4.95 -42.43 1.19
N SER A 81 4.96 -41.70 2.27
CA SER A 81 4.92 -40.21 2.23
C SER A 81 6.27 -39.65 2.67
N PHE A 82 6.55 -38.45 2.18
CA PHE A 82 7.74 -37.70 2.59
C PHE A 82 7.37 -36.28 2.94
N LYS A 83 8.16 -35.70 3.83
CA LYS A 83 8.08 -34.30 4.22
C LYS A 83 9.49 -33.71 4.20
N TYR A 84 9.60 -32.51 3.68
CA TYR A 84 10.83 -31.77 3.58
C TYR A 84 10.57 -30.32 3.97
N GLU A 85 11.46 -29.71 4.72
CA GLU A 85 11.41 -28.29 5.11
C GLU A 85 12.83 -27.75 5.11
N ASP A 86 13.02 -26.59 4.51
CA ASP A 86 14.29 -25.88 4.52
C ASP A 86 14.10 -24.37 4.40
N LYS A 87 15.12 -23.61 4.78
CA LYS A 87 15.15 -22.16 4.77
C LYS A 87 16.53 -21.66 4.38
N ILE A 88 16.59 -20.83 3.36
CA ILE A 88 17.84 -20.26 2.84
C ILE A 88 17.82 -18.74 2.93
N ALA A 89 19.02 -18.13 2.99
CA ALA A 89 19.17 -16.70 2.88
C ALA A 89 18.85 -16.23 1.45
N PHE A 90 18.12 -15.12 1.34
CA PHE A 90 17.79 -14.54 0.05
C PHE A 90 19.02 -13.91 -0.60
N LYS A 91 19.16 -14.13 -1.91
CA LYS A 91 20.15 -13.48 -2.78
C LYS A 91 19.44 -12.75 -3.90
N GLU A 92 19.95 -11.61 -4.31
CA GLU A 92 19.32 -10.77 -5.36
C GLU A 92 19.08 -11.55 -6.67
N ALA A 93 19.98 -12.46 -7.02
CA ALA A 93 19.84 -13.34 -8.18
C ALA A 93 18.57 -14.21 -8.14
N MET A 94 17.98 -14.45 -6.96
CA MET A 94 16.76 -15.24 -6.80
C MET A 94 15.50 -14.50 -7.26
N THR A 95 15.58 -13.20 -7.54
CA THR A 95 14.45 -12.36 -7.98
C THR A 95 13.71 -12.93 -9.18
N TYR A 96 14.44 -13.55 -10.11
CA TYR A 96 13.88 -14.15 -11.32
C TYR A 96 14.33 -15.61 -11.43
N ALA A 97 13.92 -16.43 -10.48
CA ALA A 97 14.28 -17.82 -10.44
C ALA A 97 13.12 -18.75 -10.83
N SER A 98 13.43 -19.99 -11.15
CA SER A 98 12.53 -21.14 -11.17
C SER A 98 12.96 -22.15 -10.11
N LEU A 99 12.00 -22.84 -9.52
CA LEU A 99 12.27 -23.91 -8.58
C LEU A 99 12.28 -25.25 -9.32
N GLU A 100 13.42 -25.94 -9.26
CA GLU A 100 13.61 -27.25 -9.86
C GLU A 100 14.10 -28.26 -8.80
N ALA A 101 13.93 -29.54 -9.04
CA ALA A 101 14.50 -30.62 -8.25
C ALA A 101 15.59 -31.33 -9.05
N LYS A 102 16.81 -31.34 -8.53
CA LYS A 102 17.89 -32.19 -9.00
C LYS A 102 17.71 -33.57 -8.40
N ILE A 103 17.64 -34.59 -9.23
CA ILE A 103 17.40 -35.96 -8.79
C ILE A 103 18.62 -36.86 -9.10
N VAL A 104 19.11 -37.54 -8.08
CA VAL A 104 20.19 -38.50 -8.17
C VAL A 104 19.72 -39.81 -7.56
N GLY A 105 19.75 -40.87 -8.33
CA GLY A 105 19.49 -42.22 -7.84
C GLY A 105 20.78 -42.99 -7.50
N VAL A 106 20.76 -43.74 -6.41
CA VAL A 106 21.83 -44.60 -5.99
C VAL A 106 21.32 -46.02 -5.87
N TYR A 107 21.92 -46.93 -6.59
CA TYR A 107 21.59 -48.37 -6.55
C TYR A 107 22.84 -49.20 -6.50
N LYS A 108 22.99 -50.02 -5.47
CA LYS A 108 24.18 -50.86 -5.25
C LYS A 108 25.51 -50.10 -5.35
N GLY A 109 25.56 -48.88 -4.85
CA GLY A 109 26.71 -48.00 -4.88
C GLY A 109 26.96 -47.24 -6.20
N ALA A 110 26.24 -47.57 -7.27
CA ALA A 110 26.30 -46.83 -8.51
C ALA A 110 25.37 -45.61 -8.43
N LYS A 111 25.89 -44.42 -8.74
CA LYS A 111 25.13 -43.18 -8.82
C LYS A 111 24.72 -42.90 -10.26
N LYS A 112 23.45 -42.42 -10.45
CA LYS A 112 22.94 -41.97 -11.71
C LYS A 112 22.21 -40.66 -11.51
N GLU A 113 22.62 -39.60 -12.22
CA GLU A 113 21.90 -38.33 -12.27
C GLU A 113 20.78 -38.40 -13.30
N PHE A 114 19.61 -37.95 -12.90
CA PHE A 114 18.44 -37.89 -13.77
C PHE A 114 18.16 -36.47 -14.31
N GLY A 115 18.95 -35.50 -13.83
CA GLY A 115 18.83 -34.10 -14.24
C GLY A 115 17.89 -33.27 -13.34
N TYR A 116 17.36 -32.23 -13.91
CA TYR A 116 16.54 -31.24 -13.21
C TYR A 116 15.11 -31.30 -13.70
N TYR A 117 14.16 -31.24 -12.78
CA TYR A 117 12.73 -31.28 -13.05
C TYR A 117 12.05 -30.05 -12.43
N PRO A 118 11.23 -29.29 -13.17
CA PRO A 118 10.50 -28.18 -12.61
C PRO A 118 9.50 -28.70 -11.56
N VAL A 119 9.53 -28.12 -10.37
CA VAL A 119 8.66 -28.51 -9.24
C VAL A 119 7.82 -27.38 -8.70
N GLY A 120 8.13 -26.15 -9.04
CA GLY A 120 7.37 -24.99 -8.62
C GLY A 120 7.82 -23.70 -9.28
N ASP A 121 7.08 -22.65 -8.98
CA ASP A 121 7.48 -21.31 -9.35
C ASP A 121 8.62 -20.83 -8.44
N GLY A 122 9.38 -19.87 -8.94
CA GLY A 122 10.51 -19.31 -8.19
C GLY A 122 10.06 -18.41 -7.04
N THR A 123 10.77 -17.32 -6.84
CA THR A 123 10.60 -16.47 -5.66
C THR A 123 9.73 -15.25 -5.96
N ILE A 124 8.79 -14.91 -5.07
CA ILE A 124 8.09 -13.63 -5.04
C ILE A 124 8.80 -12.70 -4.06
N ILE A 125 9.14 -11.51 -4.52
CA ILE A 125 9.86 -10.49 -3.77
C ILE A 125 8.99 -9.26 -3.45
N THR A 126 7.69 -9.45 -3.26
CA THR A 126 6.73 -8.35 -3.00
C THR A 126 7.24 -7.31 -1.98
N PRO A 127 7.91 -7.70 -0.87
CA PRO A 127 8.45 -6.72 0.07
C PRO A 127 9.50 -5.77 -0.53
N LYS A 128 10.21 -6.20 -1.58
CA LYS A 128 11.21 -5.38 -2.28
C LYS A 128 10.63 -4.56 -3.44
N LEU A 129 9.39 -4.80 -3.82
CA LEU A 129 8.68 -4.03 -4.83
C LEU A 129 8.06 -2.74 -4.28
N VAL A 130 8.12 -2.54 -2.96
CA VAL A 130 7.71 -1.29 -2.33
C VAL A 130 8.73 -0.23 -2.72
N MET A 131 8.37 0.60 -3.67
CA MET A 131 9.16 1.79 -4.01
C MET A 131 8.83 2.87 -2.98
N ALA A 132 9.85 3.30 -2.23
CA ALA A 132 9.76 4.52 -1.45
C ALA A 132 9.83 5.70 -2.44
N ASP A 133 8.70 6.08 -3.01
CA ASP A 133 8.61 7.31 -3.79
C ASP A 133 8.38 8.46 -2.81
N GLU A 134 9.48 9.08 -2.38
CA GLU A 134 9.48 10.23 -1.47
C GLU A 134 9.06 11.54 -2.17
N LYS A 135 8.65 11.49 -3.42
CA LYS A 135 8.18 12.68 -4.12
C LYS A 135 6.83 13.10 -3.55
N PRO A 136 6.75 14.30 -2.95
CA PRO A 136 5.48 14.81 -2.48
C PRO A 136 4.55 15.00 -3.67
N ILE A 137 3.34 14.48 -3.60
CA ILE A 137 2.29 14.77 -4.57
C ILE A 137 1.79 16.18 -4.24
N LEU A 138 2.25 17.17 -4.99
CA LEU A 138 1.77 18.53 -4.89
C LEU A 138 0.49 18.65 -5.70
N GLY A 139 -0.64 18.76 -5.04
CA GLY A 139 -1.90 19.16 -5.65
C GLY A 139 -1.95 20.68 -5.81
N ASN A 140 -2.60 21.17 -6.87
CA ASN A 140 -2.94 22.58 -6.97
C ASN A 140 -3.96 22.91 -5.87
N ASP A 141 -3.52 23.62 -4.84
CA ASP A 141 -4.40 24.14 -3.81
C ASP A 141 -4.92 25.53 -4.22
N LYS A 142 -6.23 25.77 -3.99
CA LYS A 142 -6.84 27.10 -4.09
C LYS A 142 -6.68 27.83 -2.75
N PHE A 143 -5.46 27.94 -2.27
CA PHE A 143 -5.20 28.66 -1.05
C PHE A 143 -5.57 30.14 -1.24
N VAL A 144 -6.64 30.57 -0.58
CA VAL A 144 -7.06 31.98 -0.56
C VAL A 144 -6.41 32.67 0.64
N LYS A 145 -5.35 33.40 0.37
CA LYS A 145 -4.61 34.17 1.39
C LYS A 145 -5.42 35.37 1.93
N VAL A 146 -6.44 35.78 1.20
CA VAL A 146 -7.27 36.96 1.54
C VAL A 146 -8.66 36.48 1.91
N ILE A 147 -9.08 36.73 3.14
CA ILE A 147 -10.43 36.44 3.62
C ILE A 147 -11.20 37.76 3.67
N PRO A 148 -12.21 37.96 2.79
CA PRO A 148 -13.04 39.16 2.87
C PRO A 148 -13.91 39.09 4.12
N LYS A 149 -14.02 40.22 4.81
CA LYS A 149 -14.94 40.42 5.92
C LYS A 149 -15.85 41.61 5.61
N ASN A 150 -17.13 41.46 5.85
CA ASN A 150 -18.14 42.51 5.67
C ASN A 150 -18.85 42.73 7.00
N ILE A 151 -19.30 43.92 7.23
CA ILE A 151 -20.20 44.29 8.31
C ILE A 151 -21.19 45.32 7.77
N ASP A 152 -22.44 45.19 8.18
CA ASP A 152 -23.51 46.11 7.84
C ASP A 152 -23.99 46.79 9.14
N ALA A 153 -24.33 48.05 9.06
CA ALA A 153 -24.95 48.81 10.15
C ALA A 153 -26.08 49.66 9.60
N GLN A 154 -27.12 49.79 10.35
CA GLN A 154 -28.29 50.58 9.99
C GLN A 154 -28.47 51.75 10.94
N ILE A 155 -28.78 52.93 10.40
CA ILE A 155 -29.07 54.13 11.17
C ILE A 155 -30.51 54.54 10.85
N ASN A 156 -31.33 54.68 11.88
CA ASN A 156 -32.75 55.08 11.74
C ASN A 156 -32.92 56.56 12.01
N TYR A 157 -33.65 57.24 11.13
CA TYR A 157 -33.97 58.65 11.25
C TYR A 157 -35.41 58.90 11.71
N LEU A 158 -35.62 60.04 12.29
CA LEU A 158 -36.98 60.49 12.54
C LEU A 158 -37.68 60.84 11.23
N ILE A 159 -39.02 60.74 11.24
CA ILE A 159 -39.81 61.13 10.11
C ILE A 159 -39.58 62.64 9.78
N ASN A 160 -39.32 62.92 8.51
CA ASN A 160 -39.01 64.28 7.99
C ASN A 160 -37.71 64.90 8.52
N SER A 161 -36.71 64.09 8.86
CA SER A 161 -35.44 64.58 9.39
C SER A 161 -34.24 63.75 8.85
N SER A 162 -33.19 64.43 8.42
CA SER A 162 -31.92 63.87 8.04
C SER A 162 -30.92 63.84 9.21
N GLN A 163 -31.31 64.36 10.37
CA GLN A 163 -30.44 64.39 11.54
C GLN A 163 -30.33 63.02 12.25
N VAL A 164 -29.10 62.51 12.44
CA VAL A 164 -28.83 61.32 13.21
C VAL A 164 -29.08 61.57 14.68
N ARG A 165 -29.94 60.77 15.31
CA ARG A 165 -30.20 60.90 16.75
C ARG A 165 -28.99 60.38 17.56
N SER A 166 -28.79 61.01 18.71
CA SER A 166 -27.73 60.55 19.63
C SER A 166 -27.93 59.12 20.15
N THR A 167 -29.15 58.62 20.13
CA THR A 167 -29.49 57.23 20.50
C THR A 167 -28.96 56.21 19.50
N GLU A 168 -28.90 56.55 18.21
CA GLU A 168 -28.39 55.66 17.15
C GLU A 168 -26.91 55.29 17.37
N TYR A 169 -26.12 56.19 17.98
CA TYR A 169 -24.73 55.92 18.34
C TYR A 169 -24.58 54.85 19.46
N ASN A 170 -25.69 54.53 20.15
CA ASN A 170 -25.76 53.54 21.18
C ASN A 170 -26.39 52.22 20.69
N ASP A 171 -26.82 52.17 19.44
CA ASP A 171 -27.38 50.98 18.83
C ASP A 171 -26.30 49.87 18.68
N GLU A 172 -26.73 48.63 18.75
CA GLU A 172 -25.82 47.49 18.71
C GLU A 172 -25.11 47.38 17.38
N ASP A 173 -25.79 47.63 16.28
CA ASP A 173 -25.27 47.61 14.92
C ASP A 173 -24.14 48.64 14.76
N TYR A 174 -24.37 49.86 15.22
CA TYR A 174 -23.40 50.94 15.13
C TYR A 174 -22.16 50.65 16.04
N LYS A 175 -22.38 50.12 17.21
CA LYS A 175 -21.27 49.70 18.09
C LYS A 175 -20.44 48.59 17.46
N ALA A 176 -21.09 47.58 16.92
CA ALA A 176 -20.41 46.47 16.24
C ALA A 176 -19.60 46.99 15.03
N PHE A 177 -20.18 47.92 14.23
CA PHE A 177 -19.45 48.54 13.13
C PHE A 177 -18.21 49.29 13.58
N ARG A 178 -18.31 50.09 14.65
CA ARG A 178 -17.18 50.82 15.20
C ARG A 178 -16.06 49.85 15.72
N GLU A 179 -16.46 48.79 16.39
CA GLU A 179 -15.52 47.78 16.89
C GLU A 179 -14.83 47.07 15.72
N PHE A 180 -15.56 46.73 14.68
CA PHE A 180 -15.02 46.16 13.46
C PHE A 180 -13.97 47.05 12.79
N LEU A 181 -14.25 48.35 12.67
CA LEU A 181 -13.26 49.29 12.14
C LEU A 181 -12.02 49.41 13.02
N LYS A 182 -12.21 49.46 14.34
CA LYS A 182 -11.13 49.51 15.30
C LYS A 182 -10.26 48.24 15.25
N GLU A 183 -10.90 47.09 15.22
CA GLU A 183 -10.21 45.80 15.06
C GLU A 183 -9.41 45.74 13.75
N GLY A 184 -10.03 46.13 12.66
CA GLY A 184 -9.41 46.17 11.35
C GLY A 184 -8.20 47.09 11.30
N SER A 185 -8.31 48.27 11.88
CA SER A 185 -7.21 49.22 11.99
C SER A 185 -6.06 48.65 12.83
N THR A 186 -6.38 48.03 13.97
CA THR A 186 -5.37 47.43 14.85
C THR A 186 -4.65 46.24 14.23
N LYS A 187 -5.41 45.41 13.46
CA LYS A 187 -4.90 44.22 12.79
C LYS A 187 -4.34 44.48 11.39
N GLY A 188 -4.33 45.72 10.94
CA GLY A 188 -3.79 46.11 9.63
C GLY A 188 -4.61 45.57 8.44
N TRP A 189 -5.93 45.47 8.57
CA TRP A 189 -6.77 45.05 7.44
C TRP A 189 -6.78 46.11 6.33
N ALA A 190 -6.82 45.65 5.09
CA ALA A 190 -7.01 46.54 3.95
C ALA A 190 -8.49 46.78 3.73
N PHE A 191 -8.99 47.97 4.03
CA PHE A 191 -10.35 48.38 3.73
C PHE A 191 -10.49 48.59 2.23
N LYS A 192 -11.40 47.87 1.59
CA LYS A 192 -11.62 47.98 0.13
C LYS A 192 -12.67 49.04 -0.25
N GLY A 193 -13.58 49.36 0.64
CA GLY A 193 -14.58 50.37 0.39
C GLY A 193 -15.71 50.36 1.43
N VAL A 194 -16.50 51.38 1.38
CA VAL A 194 -17.75 51.53 2.14
C VAL A 194 -18.87 51.79 1.12
N LYS A 195 -19.98 51.12 1.29
CA LYS A 195 -21.19 51.38 0.50
C LYS A 195 -22.22 51.95 1.45
N VAL A 196 -22.72 53.13 1.10
CA VAL A 196 -23.79 53.78 1.84
C VAL A 196 -25.04 53.77 0.95
N ALA A 197 -26.18 53.38 1.52
CA ALA A 197 -27.47 53.43 0.87
C ALA A 197 -28.47 54.12 1.83
N ALA A 198 -29.09 55.16 1.38
CA ALA A 198 -30.11 55.88 2.15
C ALA A 198 -31.49 55.64 1.52
N TYR A 199 -32.49 55.49 2.38
CA TYR A 199 -33.88 55.25 1.97
C TYR A 199 -34.80 56.19 2.76
N ALA A 200 -35.68 56.84 2.06
CA ALA A 200 -36.79 57.61 2.68
C ALA A 200 -38.08 56.78 2.67
N SER A 201 -39.00 57.10 3.57
CA SER A 201 -40.31 56.44 3.63
C SER A 201 -41.07 56.64 2.28
N PRO A 202 -41.79 55.61 1.80
CA PRO A 202 -42.62 55.78 0.60
C PRO A 202 -43.83 56.70 0.79
N ASP A 203 -44.09 57.09 2.02
CA ASP A 203 -45.19 57.96 2.35
C ASP A 203 -44.77 59.43 2.20
N GLY A 204 -45.41 60.17 1.31
CA GLY A 204 -45.17 61.62 1.09
C GLY A 204 -44.79 61.98 -0.34
N GLU A 205 -44.44 63.28 -0.55
CA GLU A 205 -43.99 63.73 -1.86
C GLU A 205 -42.61 63.18 -2.24
N ILE A 206 -42.50 62.65 -3.44
CA ILE A 206 -41.26 62.02 -3.97
C ILE A 206 -40.09 63.02 -3.90
N SER A 207 -40.29 64.28 -4.27
CA SER A 207 -39.26 65.32 -4.25
C SER A 207 -38.71 65.62 -2.86
N LYS A 208 -39.49 65.49 -1.81
CA LYS A 208 -39.04 65.62 -0.42
C LYS A 208 -38.27 64.38 0.03
N ASN A 209 -38.78 63.24 -0.35
CA ASN A 209 -38.12 61.94 0.00
C ASN A 209 -36.71 61.77 -0.68
N ASP A 210 -36.64 62.23 -1.94
CA ASP A 210 -35.37 62.26 -2.68
C ASP A 210 -34.34 63.18 -2.02
N ASN A 211 -34.79 64.33 -1.57
CA ASN A 211 -33.92 65.29 -0.85
C ASN A 211 -33.46 64.72 0.48
N LEU A 212 -34.37 64.18 1.28
CA LEU A 212 -34.04 63.58 2.55
C LEU A 212 -33.08 62.36 2.42
N ALA A 213 -33.17 61.60 1.33
CA ALA A 213 -32.27 60.46 1.07
C ALA A 213 -30.89 60.92 0.59
N ASN A 214 -30.75 62.13 0.07
CA ASN A 214 -29.46 62.67 -0.42
C ASN A 214 -28.73 63.56 0.59
N GLU A 215 -29.42 64.05 1.64
CA GLU A 215 -28.81 64.77 2.76
C GLU A 215 -28.06 63.79 3.75
#